data_f5a0ae16c88c30f1c41875499c6645ba
#
_entry.id   f5a0ae16c88c30f1c41875499c6645ba
#
_cell.length_a   1.000
_cell.length_b   1.000
_cell.length_c   1.000
_cell.angle_alpha   90.00
_cell.angle_beta   90.00
_cell.angle_gamma   90.00
#
_symmetry.space_group_name_H-M   'P 1'
#
loop_
_entity.id
_entity.type
_entity.pdbx_description
1 polymer ?
#
loop_
_entity_poly.entity_id
_entity_poly.type
_entity_poly.pdbx_seq_one_letter_code
_entity_poly.pdbx_strand_id
1 'polypeptide(L)'
;EYGRSVIFQYYSVSKMADDCVRAYDDAYCETHGRRILMSGYYGFNNSGDEAILTTIYENICKMDKNIHITVLSRDPKETTQKYGFKDVVSRFDFFKVLYEIKKCDILLSGGGSLLQDTTSTRSLMYYLFIIEWAKIMRKKVMLYANGIGPVSRDHNRKMVKRVVSKADIITLREEDSKKELEAMGIPGDRLFVTADPVFTMSSVTEERAERLIFEAGIPSDKGLIGISVRNWKNDEDFIQKFADICDRIHDEFDKNIVFIVMHNPNDKDISECVMSMMKNKAYILDKNYSPKEIMGMIGKMDLILSMRLHTLIFATKQRVPIVGFAYDPKINSYLKLL
;
A
#
# COMPACT_ATOMS: atom_id res chain seq x y z
N GLU A 1 -6.22 24.32 -0.56
CA GLU A 1 -5.66 24.72 -1.86
C GLU A 1 -4.15 24.49 -1.96
N TYR A 2 -3.38 24.81 -0.91
CA TYR A 2 -1.92 24.58 -0.89
C TYR A 2 -1.53 23.11 -1.02
N GLY A 3 -2.12 22.23 -0.23
CA GLY A 3 -1.89 20.78 -0.32
C GLY A 3 -2.27 20.19 -1.68
N ARG A 4 -3.31 20.73 -2.31
CA ARG A 4 -3.72 20.34 -3.67
C ARG A 4 -2.68 20.73 -4.72
N SER A 5 -2.07 21.92 -4.62
CA SER A 5 -1.02 22.37 -5.54
C SER A 5 0.26 21.55 -5.39
N VAL A 6 0.64 21.18 -4.15
CA VAL A 6 1.80 20.32 -3.87
C VAL A 6 1.61 18.92 -4.45
N ILE A 7 0.44 18.30 -4.25
CA ILE A 7 0.14 16.99 -4.84
C ILE A 7 0.20 17.07 -6.37
N PHE A 8 -0.37 18.09 -7.00
CA PHE A 8 -0.30 18.26 -8.46
C PHE A 8 1.12 18.56 -8.97
N GLN A 9 1.92 19.30 -8.22
CA GLN A 9 3.26 19.70 -8.64
C GLN A 9 4.29 18.58 -8.47
N TYR A 10 4.25 17.83 -7.38
CA TYR A 10 5.23 16.78 -7.05
C TYR A 10 4.72 15.37 -7.34
N TYR A 11 3.41 15.16 -7.33
CA TYR A 11 2.76 13.86 -7.45
C TYR A 11 1.72 13.84 -8.58
N SER A 12 1.85 14.73 -9.58
CA SER A 12 0.98 14.61 -10.75
C SER A 12 1.18 13.23 -11.38
N VAL A 13 0.09 12.61 -11.81
CA VAL A 13 0.11 11.30 -12.51
C VAL A 13 1.10 11.35 -13.67
N SER A 14 1.20 12.49 -14.36
CA SER A 14 2.14 12.70 -15.45
C SER A 14 3.59 12.65 -14.98
N LYS A 15 3.97 13.40 -13.94
CA LYS A 15 5.35 13.40 -13.45
C LYS A 15 5.77 12.06 -12.90
N MET A 16 4.87 11.39 -12.15
CA MET A 16 5.10 10.06 -11.62
C MET A 16 5.24 9.02 -12.75
N ALA A 17 4.41 9.13 -13.79
CA ALA A 17 4.53 8.30 -14.98
C ALA A 17 5.86 8.58 -15.70
N ASP A 18 6.25 9.84 -15.88
CA ASP A 18 7.50 10.22 -16.53
C ASP A 18 8.75 9.76 -15.77
N ASP A 19 8.75 9.90 -14.43
CA ASP A 19 9.86 9.45 -13.58
C ASP A 19 9.94 7.91 -13.54
N CYS A 20 8.80 7.23 -13.52
CA CYS A 20 8.75 5.77 -13.63
C CYS A 20 9.15 5.31 -15.04
N VAL A 21 8.72 6.01 -16.11
CA VAL A 21 9.09 5.70 -17.51
C VAL A 21 10.58 5.90 -17.70
N ARG A 22 11.18 7.01 -17.23
CA ARG A 22 12.63 7.20 -17.31
C ARG A 22 13.39 6.12 -16.57
N ALA A 23 12.98 5.81 -15.34
CA ALA A 23 13.58 4.73 -14.57
C ALA A 23 13.41 3.37 -15.27
N TYR A 24 12.31 3.17 -16.00
CA TYR A 24 12.04 1.98 -16.81
C TYR A 24 12.87 1.98 -18.09
N ASP A 25 12.94 3.11 -18.81
CA ASP A 25 13.69 3.25 -20.07
C ASP A 25 15.18 2.99 -19.86
N ASP A 26 15.77 3.49 -18.77
CA ASP A 26 17.15 3.21 -18.39
C ASP A 26 17.41 1.72 -18.10
N ALA A 27 16.39 0.99 -17.56
CA ALA A 27 16.49 -0.45 -17.36
C ALA A 27 16.12 -1.27 -18.62
N TYR A 28 15.30 -0.71 -19.49
CA TYR A 28 14.69 -1.40 -20.65
C TYR A 28 15.52 -1.27 -21.92
N CYS A 29 16.29 -0.19 -22.09
CA CYS A 29 17.08 0.06 -23.30
C CYS A 29 18.13 -1.02 -23.62
N GLU A 30 18.49 -1.87 -22.67
CA GLU A 30 19.48 -2.93 -22.88
C GLU A 30 18.90 -4.35 -22.98
N THR A 31 17.61 -4.56 -22.67
CA THR A 31 17.04 -5.92 -22.62
C THR A 31 15.63 -5.96 -23.21
N HIS A 32 15.37 -6.87 -24.11
CA HIS A 32 14.01 -7.19 -24.60
C HIS A 32 13.19 -7.89 -23.51
N GLY A 33 13.19 -7.33 -22.27
CA GLY A 33 12.58 -7.87 -21.09
C GLY A 33 11.07 -7.97 -21.25
N ARG A 34 10.57 -9.19 -21.47
CA ARG A 34 9.14 -9.49 -21.56
C ARG A 34 8.58 -10.16 -20.33
N ARG A 35 9.41 -10.46 -19.33
CA ARG A 35 9.02 -11.24 -18.13
C ARG A 35 9.38 -10.51 -16.86
N ILE A 36 8.35 -10.09 -16.12
CA ILE A 36 8.50 -9.40 -14.84
C ILE A 36 8.05 -10.34 -13.71
N LEU A 37 8.88 -10.49 -12.70
CA LEU A 37 8.51 -11.14 -11.45
C LEU A 37 8.23 -10.08 -10.38
N MET A 38 6.98 -9.99 -9.91
CA MET A 38 6.57 -9.05 -8.86
C MET A 38 6.65 -9.70 -7.48
N SER A 39 7.38 -9.09 -6.56
CA SER A 39 7.52 -9.50 -5.17
C SER A 39 7.08 -8.39 -4.23
N GLY A 40 6.18 -8.68 -3.30
CA GLY A 40 5.63 -7.72 -2.32
C GLY A 40 4.90 -8.42 -1.18
N TYR A 41 4.17 -7.67 -0.38
CA TYR A 41 3.33 -8.21 0.71
C TYR A 41 1.93 -8.54 0.18
N TYR A 42 1.85 -9.48 -0.77
CA TYR A 42 0.66 -9.80 -1.54
C TYR A 42 -0.03 -11.07 -1.06
N GLY A 43 -1.37 -11.11 -1.12
CA GLY A 43 -2.18 -12.24 -0.67
C GLY A 43 -2.30 -12.36 0.86
N PHE A 44 -2.16 -11.26 1.58
CA PHE A 44 -2.29 -11.20 3.04
C PHE A 44 -3.57 -10.49 3.52
N ASN A 45 -4.52 -10.25 2.61
CA ASN A 45 -5.76 -9.54 2.90
C ASN A 45 -5.54 -8.13 3.48
N ASN A 46 -4.47 -7.46 3.01
CA ASN A 46 -4.19 -6.07 3.29
C ASN A 46 -4.52 -5.23 2.06
N SER A 47 -5.65 -4.53 2.09
CA SER A 47 -6.17 -3.77 0.95
C SER A 47 -5.21 -2.70 0.43
N GLY A 48 -4.31 -2.19 1.27
CA GLY A 48 -3.28 -1.24 0.85
C GLY A 48 -2.21 -1.88 -0.05
N ASP A 49 -1.65 -3.01 0.39
CA ASP A 49 -0.64 -3.73 -0.40
C ASP A 49 -1.25 -4.35 -1.67
N GLU A 50 -2.52 -4.78 -1.60
CA GLU A 50 -3.27 -5.26 -2.76
C GLU A 50 -3.58 -4.13 -3.75
N ALA A 51 -3.83 -2.90 -3.27
CA ALA A 51 -3.98 -1.72 -4.12
C ALA A 51 -2.68 -1.42 -4.88
N ILE A 52 -1.54 -1.50 -4.20
CA ILE A 52 -0.22 -1.34 -4.82
C ILE A 52 -0.02 -2.39 -5.91
N LEU A 53 -0.27 -3.67 -5.58
CA LEU A 53 -0.13 -4.79 -6.53
C LEU A 53 -0.97 -4.56 -7.79
N THR A 54 -2.28 -4.33 -7.60
CA THR A 54 -3.21 -4.18 -8.73
C THR A 54 -2.86 -2.96 -9.58
N THR A 55 -2.46 -1.86 -8.95
CA THR A 55 -2.08 -0.64 -9.66
C THR A 55 -0.81 -0.83 -10.50
N ILE A 56 0.23 -1.41 -9.92
CA ILE A 56 1.48 -1.67 -10.65
C ILE A 56 1.21 -2.63 -11.81
N TYR A 57 0.47 -3.72 -11.57
CA TYR A 57 0.11 -4.69 -12.59
C TYR A 57 -0.64 -4.03 -13.76
N GLU A 58 -1.68 -3.25 -13.46
CA GLU A 58 -2.46 -2.55 -14.49
C GLU A 58 -1.64 -1.53 -15.28
N ASN A 59 -0.77 -0.79 -14.60
CA ASN A 59 0.08 0.20 -15.26
C ASN A 59 1.07 -0.47 -16.22
N ILE A 60 1.70 -1.58 -15.82
CA ILE A 60 2.58 -2.35 -16.70
C ILE A 60 1.79 -2.89 -17.91
N CYS A 61 0.62 -3.47 -17.70
CA CYS A 61 -0.23 -3.99 -18.78
C CYS A 61 -0.71 -2.89 -19.75
N LYS A 62 -0.87 -1.63 -19.27
CA LYS A 62 -1.20 -0.49 -20.13
C LYS A 62 -0.02 -0.06 -21.00
N MET A 63 1.22 -0.17 -20.49
CA MET A 63 2.43 0.18 -21.23
C MET A 63 2.71 -0.82 -22.35
N ASP A 64 2.67 -2.11 -22.05
CA ASP A 64 2.87 -3.17 -23.04
C ASP A 64 2.05 -4.43 -22.66
N LYS A 65 1.09 -4.78 -23.52
CA LYS A 65 0.23 -5.96 -23.34
C LYS A 65 0.96 -7.30 -23.50
N ASN A 66 2.17 -7.29 -24.07
CA ASN A 66 2.97 -8.49 -24.31
C ASN A 66 3.88 -8.85 -23.13
N ILE A 67 3.93 -8.00 -22.10
CA ILE A 67 4.71 -8.29 -20.89
C ILE A 67 4.04 -9.42 -20.11
N HIS A 68 4.83 -10.43 -19.81
CA HIS A 68 4.42 -11.54 -18.96
C HIS A 68 4.74 -11.22 -17.50
N ILE A 69 3.72 -11.13 -16.65
CA ILE A 69 3.87 -10.79 -15.25
C ILE A 69 3.55 -11.99 -14.37
N THR A 70 4.52 -12.43 -13.57
CA THR A 70 4.32 -13.42 -12.52
C THR A 70 4.30 -12.73 -11.16
N VAL A 71 3.32 -13.03 -10.34
CA VAL A 71 3.15 -12.44 -8.99
C VAL A 71 3.48 -13.47 -7.91
N LEU A 72 4.33 -13.10 -6.95
CA LEU A 72 4.56 -13.90 -5.75
C LEU A 72 3.52 -13.53 -4.69
N SER A 73 2.62 -14.46 -4.36
CA SER A 73 1.55 -14.25 -3.38
C SER A 73 1.60 -15.28 -2.26
N ARG A 74 1.03 -14.94 -1.10
CA ARG A 74 0.77 -15.88 0.00
C ARG A 74 -0.28 -16.91 -0.40
N ASP A 75 -1.37 -16.44 -0.98
CA ASP A 75 -2.46 -17.27 -1.49
C ASP A 75 -2.66 -17.04 -2.99
N PRO A 76 -2.03 -17.89 -3.84
CA PRO A 76 -2.15 -17.76 -5.29
C PRO A 76 -3.57 -17.93 -5.80
N LYS A 77 -4.36 -18.82 -5.18
CA LYS A 77 -5.73 -19.11 -5.63
C LYS A 77 -6.63 -17.90 -5.39
N GLU A 78 -6.62 -17.36 -4.16
CA GLU A 78 -7.40 -16.18 -3.82
C GLU A 78 -6.97 -14.97 -4.67
N THR A 79 -5.66 -14.74 -4.82
CA THR A 79 -5.11 -13.64 -5.61
C THR A 79 -5.55 -13.74 -7.08
N THR A 80 -5.52 -14.93 -7.67
CA THR A 80 -5.99 -15.16 -9.06
C THR A 80 -7.48 -14.91 -9.18
N GLN A 81 -8.29 -15.44 -8.26
CA GLN A 81 -9.75 -15.28 -8.31
C GLN A 81 -10.18 -13.83 -8.12
N LYS A 82 -9.53 -13.12 -7.21
CA LYS A 82 -9.89 -11.74 -6.84
C LYS A 82 -9.48 -10.72 -7.89
N TYR A 83 -8.31 -10.89 -8.51
CA TYR A 83 -7.71 -9.87 -9.38
C TYR A 83 -7.56 -10.31 -10.85
N GLY A 84 -7.83 -11.58 -11.17
CA GLY A 84 -7.74 -12.09 -12.52
C GLY A 84 -6.31 -12.19 -13.06
N PHE A 85 -5.30 -12.21 -12.21
CA PHE A 85 -3.91 -12.35 -12.65
C PHE A 85 -3.66 -13.75 -13.21
N LYS A 86 -2.96 -13.82 -14.35
CA LYS A 86 -2.77 -15.08 -15.09
C LYS A 86 -1.77 -15.99 -14.39
N ASP A 87 -0.67 -15.44 -13.90
CA ASP A 87 0.44 -16.21 -13.33
C ASP A 87 0.72 -15.74 -11.91
N VAL A 88 0.30 -16.58 -10.95
CA VAL A 88 0.50 -16.33 -9.52
C VAL A 88 1.16 -17.56 -8.90
N VAL A 89 2.24 -17.35 -8.19
CA VAL A 89 3.06 -18.40 -7.56
C VAL A 89 3.11 -18.19 -6.05
N SER A 90 3.08 -19.29 -5.30
CA SER A 90 3.23 -19.20 -3.85
C SER A 90 4.62 -18.69 -3.46
N ARG A 91 4.65 -17.62 -2.69
CA ARG A 91 5.90 -17.06 -2.13
C ARG A 91 6.62 -18.01 -1.16
N PHE A 92 5.93 -19.05 -0.69
CA PHE A 92 6.47 -20.08 0.21
C PHE A 92 7.00 -21.29 -0.52
N ASP A 93 6.73 -21.43 -1.82
CA ASP A 93 7.30 -22.49 -2.64
C ASP A 93 8.71 -22.08 -3.12
N PHE A 94 9.70 -22.39 -2.29
CA PHE A 94 11.09 -21.99 -2.51
C PHE A 94 11.62 -22.35 -3.90
N PHE A 95 11.36 -23.56 -4.37
CA PHE A 95 11.86 -24.02 -5.68
C PHE A 95 11.18 -23.30 -6.83
N LYS A 96 9.87 -23.08 -6.74
CA LYS A 96 9.16 -22.31 -7.76
C LYS A 96 9.61 -20.84 -7.77
N VAL A 97 9.80 -20.22 -6.60
CA VAL A 97 10.33 -18.85 -6.52
C VAL A 97 11.69 -18.75 -7.21
N LEU A 98 12.62 -19.68 -6.95
CA LEU A 98 13.93 -19.71 -7.62
C LEU A 98 13.80 -19.93 -9.13
N TYR A 99 12.88 -20.80 -9.54
CA TYR A 99 12.61 -21.06 -10.95
C TYR A 99 12.07 -19.78 -11.65
N GLU A 100 11.12 -19.08 -11.04
CA GLU A 100 10.58 -17.84 -11.61
C GLU A 100 11.62 -16.70 -11.62
N ILE A 101 12.49 -16.60 -10.60
CA ILE A 101 13.63 -15.67 -10.63
C ILE A 101 14.57 -16.01 -11.80
N LYS A 102 14.87 -17.29 -12.05
CA LYS A 102 15.70 -17.71 -13.18
C LYS A 102 15.06 -17.34 -14.52
N LYS A 103 13.74 -17.39 -14.60
CA LYS A 103 12.96 -17.22 -15.83
C LYS A 103 12.65 -15.75 -16.13
N CYS A 104 12.56 -14.89 -15.11
CA CYS A 104 12.26 -13.48 -15.33
C CYS A 104 13.47 -12.72 -15.92
N ASP A 105 13.20 -11.59 -16.53
CA ASP A 105 14.19 -10.61 -17.00
C ASP A 105 14.39 -9.54 -15.94
N ILE A 106 13.29 -9.12 -15.30
CA ILE A 106 13.25 -8.09 -14.28
C ILE A 106 12.55 -8.62 -13.02
N LEU A 107 13.21 -8.48 -11.88
CA LEU A 107 12.57 -8.58 -10.57
C LEU A 107 12.09 -7.18 -10.16
N LEU A 108 10.80 -7.03 -9.94
CA LEU A 108 10.18 -5.83 -9.41
C LEU A 108 9.83 -6.07 -7.93
N SER A 109 10.58 -5.45 -7.02
CA SER A 109 10.25 -5.40 -5.61
C SER A 109 9.27 -4.25 -5.41
N GLY A 110 7.97 -4.58 -5.39
CA GLY A 110 6.92 -3.60 -5.57
C GLY A 110 6.29 -3.13 -4.29
N GLY A 111 6.35 -1.80 -4.10
CA GLY A 111 5.54 -1.01 -3.19
C GLY A 111 5.50 -1.42 -1.72
N GLY A 112 4.87 -0.59 -0.92
CA GLY A 112 4.71 -0.86 0.50
C GLY A 112 6.01 -0.72 1.30
N SER A 113 5.95 -0.97 2.61
CA SER A 113 7.13 -0.92 3.49
C SER A 113 7.69 -2.32 3.71
N LEU A 114 8.38 -2.85 2.70
CA LEU A 114 8.91 -4.22 2.71
C LEU A 114 10.23 -4.33 3.48
N LEU A 115 11.09 -3.30 3.37
CA LEU A 115 12.42 -3.28 3.97
C LEU A 115 12.38 -2.56 5.33
N GLN A 116 11.87 -3.25 6.34
CA GLN A 116 11.76 -2.81 7.74
C GLN A 116 11.96 -3.99 8.69
N ASP A 117 12.38 -3.73 9.94
CA ASP A 117 12.58 -4.77 10.95
C ASP A 117 11.71 -4.64 12.20
N THR A 118 10.78 -3.68 12.20
CA THR A 118 9.82 -3.46 13.29
C THR A 118 8.82 -4.61 13.44
N THR A 119 8.40 -5.20 12.33
CA THR A 119 7.46 -6.34 12.36
C THR A 119 8.21 -7.66 12.57
N SER A 120 9.26 -7.90 11.78
CA SER A 120 10.02 -9.14 11.82
C SER A 120 11.31 -9.06 10.98
N THR A 121 12.46 -9.36 11.60
CA THR A 121 13.70 -9.57 10.85
C THR A 121 13.58 -10.68 9.80
N ARG A 122 12.77 -11.71 10.07
CA ARG A 122 12.54 -12.81 9.09
C ARG A 122 11.87 -12.29 7.82
N SER A 123 10.91 -11.37 7.93
CA SER A 123 10.27 -10.74 6.77
C SER A 123 11.27 -9.92 5.95
N LEU A 124 12.08 -9.10 6.61
CA LEU A 124 13.15 -8.34 5.97
C LEU A 124 14.12 -9.26 5.21
N MET A 125 14.56 -10.34 5.87
CA MET A 125 15.48 -11.33 5.26
C MET A 125 14.90 -11.97 4.01
N TYR A 126 13.59 -12.26 3.99
CA TYR A 126 12.93 -12.81 2.82
C TYR A 126 13.05 -11.88 1.60
N TYR A 127 12.74 -10.58 1.75
CA TYR A 127 12.82 -9.65 0.64
C TYR A 127 14.25 -9.40 0.19
N LEU A 128 15.19 -9.29 1.12
CA LEU A 128 16.61 -9.18 0.80
C LEU A 128 17.12 -10.41 0.06
N PHE A 129 16.68 -11.61 0.46
CA PHE A 129 17.04 -12.87 -0.21
C PHE A 129 16.56 -12.87 -1.67
N ILE A 130 15.31 -12.49 -1.94
CA ILE A 130 14.77 -12.45 -3.31
C ILE A 130 15.59 -11.49 -4.20
N ILE A 131 15.92 -10.31 -3.69
CA ILE A 131 16.74 -9.32 -4.41
C ILE A 131 18.16 -9.86 -4.65
N GLU A 132 18.81 -10.39 -3.62
CA GLU A 132 20.16 -10.92 -3.72
C GLU A 132 20.24 -12.07 -4.72
N TRP A 133 19.27 -12.99 -4.67
CA TRP A 133 19.22 -14.14 -5.57
C TRP A 133 19.01 -13.72 -7.04
N ALA A 134 18.15 -12.76 -7.29
CA ALA A 134 17.98 -12.18 -8.61
C ALA A 134 19.29 -11.57 -9.15
N LYS A 135 20.03 -10.86 -8.31
CA LYS A 135 21.35 -10.31 -8.70
C LYS A 135 22.40 -11.41 -8.94
N ILE A 136 22.43 -12.47 -8.14
CA ILE A 136 23.30 -13.63 -8.38
C ILE A 136 22.99 -14.26 -9.75
N MET A 137 21.71 -14.33 -10.12
CA MET A 137 21.25 -14.82 -11.43
C MET A 137 21.37 -13.77 -12.55
N ARG A 138 22.04 -12.62 -12.29
CA ARG A 138 22.27 -11.53 -13.25
C ARG A 138 20.98 -10.91 -13.80
N LYS A 139 19.89 -10.93 -13.00
CA LYS A 139 18.62 -10.28 -13.38
C LYS A 139 18.67 -8.80 -13.07
N LYS A 140 17.91 -8.01 -13.83
CA LYS A 140 17.65 -6.62 -13.46
C LYS A 140 16.74 -6.58 -12.25
N VAL A 141 16.99 -5.64 -11.33
CA VAL A 141 16.22 -5.47 -10.09
C VAL A 141 15.79 -4.03 -9.94
N MET A 142 14.50 -3.83 -9.81
CA MET A 142 13.91 -2.53 -9.52
C MET A 142 13.18 -2.57 -8.16
N LEU A 143 13.52 -1.66 -7.26
CA LEU A 143 12.69 -1.31 -6.13
C LEU A 143 11.68 -0.26 -6.60
N TYR A 144 10.39 -0.59 -6.56
CA TYR A 144 9.35 0.26 -7.14
C TYR A 144 8.54 0.95 -6.05
N ALA A 145 8.72 2.25 -5.89
CA ALA A 145 8.02 3.09 -4.92
C ALA A 145 7.99 2.50 -3.51
N ASN A 146 9.14 1.96 -3.05
CA ASN A 146 9.22 1.34 -1.73
C ASN A 146 9.25 2.39 -0.62
N GLY A 147 8.51 2.12 0.46
CA GLY A 147 8.77 2.72 1.76
C GLY A 147 9.87 1.94 2.48
N ILE A 148 10.84 2.63 3.02
CA ILE A 148 11.98 2.02 3.71
C ILE A 148 11.92 2.32 5.21
N GLY A 149 12.16 1.30 6.01
CA GLY A 149 12.35 1.45 7.45
C GLY A 149 11.05 1.56 8.27
N PRO A 150 11.22 1.80 9.58
CA PRO A 150 12.53 1.86 10.25
C PRO A 150 13.27 0.51 10.24
N VAL A 151 14.61 0.58 10.08
CA VAL A 151 15.53 -0.55 10.24
C VAL A 151 16.42 -0.22 11.44
N SER A 152 16.08 -0.78 12.60
CA SER A 152 16.66 -0.37 13.88
C SER A 152 17.96 -1.08 14.22
N ARG A 153 18.16 -2.31 13.73
CA ARG A 153 19.31 -3.14 14.09
C ARG A 153 20.47 -2.91 13.12
N ASP A 154 21.66 -2.61 13.66
CA ASP A 154 22.86 -2.34 12.84
C ASP A 154 23.20 -3.46 11.86
N HIS A 155 23.04 -4.72 12.28
CA HIS A 155 23.23 -5.86 11.39
C HIS A 155 22.26 -5.83 10.20
N ASN A 156 20.99 -5.52 10.45
CA ASN A 156 19.96 -5.40 9.41
C ASN A 156 20.27 -4.22 8.47
N ARG A 157 20.70 -3.07 9.00
CA ARG A 157 21.12 -1.89 8.21
C ARG A 157 22.27 -2.24 7.26
N LYS A 158 23.29 -2.96 7.75
CA LYS A 158 24.40 -3.43 6.91
C LYS A 158 23.94 -4.36 5.79
N MET A 159 22.99 -5.26 6.08
CA MET A 159 22.44 -6.17 5.07
C MET A 159 21.60 -5.41 4.03
N VAL A 160 20.72 -4.50 4.46
CA VAL A 160 19.93 -3.65 3.56
C VAL A 160 20.86 -2.87 2.64
N LYS A 161 21.88 -2.18 3.19
CA LYS A 161 22.89 -1.48 2.38
C LYS A 161 23.51 -2.38 1.33
N ARG A 162 24.03 -3.56 1.76
CA ARG A 162 24.73 -4.49 0.86
C ARG A 162 23.87 -4.98 -0.30
N VAL A 163 22.60 -5.26 -0.01
CA VAL A 163 21.70 -5.86 -1.01
C VAL A 163 21.07 -4.79 -1.89
N VAL A 164 20.52 -3.72 -1.29
CA VAL A 164 19.84 -2.65 -2.02
C VAL A 164 20.82 -1.88 -2.93
N SER A 165 22.08 -1.72 -2.54
CA SER A 165 23.11 -1.10 -3.40
C SER A 165 23.33 -1.86 -4.72
N LYS A 166 22.91 -3.12 -4.84
CA LYS A 166 23.02 -3.91 -6.07
C LYS A 166 21.83 -3.74 -7.01
N ALA A 167 20.74 -3.13 -6.54
CA ALA A 167 19.58 -2.90 -7.40
C ALA A 167 19.94 -1.96 -8.55
N ASP A 168 19.36 -2.18 -9.71
CA ASP A 168 19.61 -1.37 -10.90
C ASP A 168 18.87 -0.03 -10.80
N ILE A 169 17.64 -0.04 -10.28
CA ILE A 169 16.81 1.16 -10.10
C ILE A 169 16.18 1.11 -8.69
N ILE A 170 16.18 2.26 -8.02
CA ILE A 170 15.57 2.40 -6.70
C ILE A 170 14.65 3.61 -6.72
N THR A 171 13.34 3.37 -6.78
CA THR A 171 12.34 4.40 -6.57
C THR A 171 11.69 4.25 -5.19
N LEU A 172 11.46 5.37 -4.55
CA LEU A 172 10.96 5.47 -3.18
C LEU A 172 9.70 6.33 -3.18
N ARG A 173 8.73 6.04 -2.30
CA ARG A 173 7.48 6.78 -2.28
C ARG A 173 7.51 8.05 -1.44
N GLU A 174 8.56 8.24 -0.59
CA GLU A 174 8.68 9.37 0.32
C GLU A 174 10.15 9.73 0.61
N GLU A 175 10.40 11.01 0.94
CA GLU A 175 11.72 11.54 1.26
C GLU A 175 12.36 10.88 2.51
N ASP A 176 11.55 10.49 3.50
CA ASP A 176 12.08 9.85 4.71
C ASP A 176 12.69 8.48 4.40
N SER A 177 12.14 7.75 3.42
CA SER A 177 12.74 6.51 2.90
C SER A 177 14.09 6.76 2.21
N LYS A 178 14.24 7.89 1.51
CA LYS A 178 15.52 8.30 0.92
C LYS A 178 16.54 8.60 1.99
N LYS A 179 16.20 9.43 2.97
CA LYS A 179 17.08 9.76 4.11
C LYS A 179 17.52 8.50 4.85
N GLU A 180 16.63 7.53 5.03
CA GLU A 180 16.96 6.27 5.71
C GLU A 180 18.00 5.45 4.93
N LEU A 181 17.89 5.36 3.61
CA LEU A 181 18.90 4.70 2.77
C LEU A 181 20.22 5.48 2.68
N GLU A 182 20.17 6.81 2.62
CA GLU A 182 21.37 7.67 2.68
C GLU A 182 22.10 7.50 4.01
N ALA A 183 21.36 7.44 5.14
CA ALA A 183 21.91 7.17 6.46
C ALA A 183 22.53 5.77 6.59
N MET A 184 22.15 4.82 5.72
CA MET A 184 22.82 3.53 5.59
C MET A 184 24.04 3.61 4.66
N GLY A 185 24.28 4.74 3.99
CA GLY A 185 25.39 4.99 3.09
C GLY A 185 25.16 4.50 1.66
N ILE A 186 23.93 4.59 1.15
CA ILE A 186 23.60 4.43 -0.27
C ILE A 186 23.60 5.84 -0.90
N PRO A 187 24.32 6.06 -2.02
CA PRO A 187 24.39 7.38 -2.66
C PRO A 187 23.02 7.91 -3.10
N GLY A 188 22.74 9.17 -2.77
CA GLY A 188 21.43 9.80 -3.01
C GLY A 188 21.09 10.04 -4.48
N ASP A 189 22.08 10.12 -5.37
CA ASP A 189 21.93 10.22 -6.81
C ASP A 189 21.35 8.95 -7.46
N ARG A 190 21.39 7.83 -6.74
CA ARG A 190 20.77 6.56 -7.13
C ARG A 190 19.36 6.39 -6.61
N LEU A 191 18.85 7.32 -5.81
CA LEU A 191 17.57 7.23 -5.10
C LEU A 191 16.57 8.24 -5.68
N PHE A 192 15.56 7.74 -6.36
CA PHE A 192 14.52 8.57 -6.97
C PHE A 192 13.27 8.57 -6.08
N VAL A 193 12.89 9.74 -5.56
CA VAL A 193 11.64 9.87 -4.81
C VAL A 193 10.51 10.11 -5.79
N THR A 194 9.51 9.25 -5.71
CA THR A 194 8.29 9.28 -6.54
C THR A 194 7.07 9.45 -5.65
N ALA A 195 5.94 8.80 -5.96
CA ALA A 195 4.78 8.76 -5.09
C ALA A 195 4.32 7.30 -4.90
N ASP A 196 3.38 7.10 -3.96
CA ASP A 196 2.74 5.79 -3.81
C ASP A 196 1.98 5.45 -5.12
N PRO A 197 2.16 4.23 -5.68
CA PRO A 197 1.53 3.84 -6.95
C PRO A 197 0.01 4.01 -6.94
N VAL A 198 -0.61 3.89 -5.79
CA VAL A 198 -2.07 3.99 -5.60
C VAL A 198 -2.64 5.33 -6.09
N PHE A 199 -1.84 6.38 -6.18
CA PHE A 199 -2.29 7.65 -6.77
C PHE A 199 -2.66 7.52 -8.25
N THR A 200 -2.21 6.49 -8.95
CA THR A 200 -2.62 6.22 -10.35
C THR A 200 -3.83 5.28 -10.45
N MET A 201 -4.26 4.63 -9.35
CA MET A 201 -5.39 3.72 -9.34
C MET A 201 -6.71 4.46 -9.57
N SER A 202 -7.56 3.99 -10.45
CA SER A 202 -8.94 4.48 -10.58
C SER A 202 -9.87 3.77 -9.59
N SER A 203 -10.81 4.52 -9.00
CA SER A 203 -11.90 3.94 -8.21
C SER A 203 -12.96 3.30 -9.11
N VAL A 204 -13.92 2.58 -8.51
CA VAL A 204 -15.17 2.22 -9.17
C VAL A 204 -16.01 3.47 -9.46
N THR A 205 -17.05 3.32 -10.29
CA THR A 205 -17.99 4.43 -10.58
C THR A 205 -18.77 4.83 -9.33
N GLU A 206 -19.31 6.04 -9.34
CA GLU A 206 -20.10 6.57 -8.22
C GLU A 206 -21.31 5.68 -7.91
N GLU A 207 -22.04 5.25 -8.95
CA GLU A 207 -23.21 4.39 -8.80
C GLU A 207 -22.85 3.03 -8.17
N ARG A 208 -21.68 2.48 -8.54
CA ARG A 208 -21.20 1.23 -7.91
C ARG A 208 -20.85 1.44 -6.44
N ALA A 209 -20.20 2.53 -6.11
CA ALA A 209 -19.85 2.88 -4.72
C ALA A 209 -21.10 3.05 -3.84
N GLU A 210 -22.10 3.78 -4.33
CA GLU A 210 -23.40 3.98 -3.64
C GLU A 210 -24.12 2.66 -3.43
N ARG A 211 -24.17 1.81 -4.45
CA ARG A 211 -24.77 0.47 -4.35
C ARG A 211 -24.08 -0.37 -3.28
N LEU A 212 -22.73 -0.34 -3.20
CA LEU A 212 -21.97 -1.09 -2.19
C LEU A 212 -22.27 -0.60 -0.78
N ILE A 213 -22.38 0.71 -0.58
CA ILE A 213 -22.76 1.33 0.70
C ILE A 213 -24.18 0.88 1.09
N PHE A 214 -25.13 0.91 0.15
CA PHE A 214 -26.49 0.42 0.38
C PHE A 214 -26.52 -1.08 0.71
N GLU A 215 -25.79 -1.92 -0.05
CA GLU A 215 -25.66 -3.37 0.19
C GLU A 215 -24.97 -3.71 1.55
N ALA A 216 -24.23 -2.76 2.12
CA ALA A 216 -23.68 -2.83 3.45
C ALA A 216 -24.68 -2.42 4.57
N GLY A 217 -25.91 -2.02 4.17
CA GLY A 217 -26.95 -1.59 5.11
C GLY A 217 -26.69 -0.21 5.74
N ILE A 218 -25.87 0.60 5.09
CA ILE A 218 -25.56 1.97 5.55
C ILE A 218 -26.64 2.90 4.98
N PRO A 219 -27.41 3.61 5.82
CA PRO A 219 -28.44 4.51 5.36
C PRO A 219 -27.86 5.79 4.74
N SER A 220 -28.60 6.38 3.80
CA SER A 220 -28.23 7.61 3.09
C SER A 220 -28.87 8.87 3.64
N ASP A 221 -29.48 8.79 4.81
CA ASP A 221 -30.21 9.88 5.48
C ASP A 221 -29.29 10.94 6.08
N LYS A 222 -28.06 10.56 6.40
CA LYS A 222 -27.01 11.42 6.97
C LYS A 222 -25.70 11.28 6.21
N GLY A 223 -24.84 12.29 6.33
CA GLY A 223 -23.47 12.17 5.83
C GLY A 223 -22.67 11.10 6.60
N LEU A 224 -21.55 10.68 6.04
CA LEU A 224 -20.78 9.53 6.50
C LEU A 224 -19.40 9.98 7.00
N ILE A 225 -18.99 9.50 8.17
CA ILE A 225 -17.62 9.64 8.68
C ILE A 225 -16.96 8.26 8.65
N GLY A 226 -15.93 8.12 7.82
CA GLY A 226 -15.18 6.87 7.70
C GLY A 226 -14.09 6.76 8.75
N ILE A 227 -14.03 5.61 9.41
CA ILE A 227 -13.08 5.32 10.49
C ILE A 227 -12.25 4.09 10.12
N SER A 228 -10.93 4.19 10.16
CA SER A 228 -10.06 3.03 9.97
C SER A 228 -9.08 2.91 11.12
N VAL A 229 -9.34 1.94 11.98
CA VAL A 229 -8.56 1.64 13.19
C VAL A 229 -7.69 0.42 12.99
N ARG A 230 -6.66 0.30 13.80
CA ARG A 230 -5.87 -0.92 13.96
C ARG A 230 -5.63 -1.20 15.43
N ASN A 231 -5.41 -2.47 15.76
CA ASN A 231 -5.04 -2.83 17.11
C ASN A 231 -3.77 -2.10 17.56
N TRP A 232 -3.86 -1.39 18.68
CA TRP A 232 -2.74 -0.69 19.31
C TRP A 232 -2.57 -1.22 20.73
N LYS A 233 -1.59 -2.12 20.91
CA LYS A 233 -1.15 -2.67 22.21
C LYS A 233 -2.21 -3.41 23.02
N ASN A 234 -3.35 -3.80 22.46
CA ASN A 234 -4.51 -4.36 23.16
C ASN A 234 -4.95 -3.47 24.35
N ASP A 235 -4.94 -2.17 24.20
CA ASP A 235 -5.23 -1.19 25.23
C ASP A 235 -6.74 -0.92 25.28
N GLU A 236 -7.42 -1.41 26.32
CA GLU A 236 -8.86 -1.21 26.53
C GLU A 236 -9.23 0.28 26.70
N ASP A 237 -8.37 1.06 27.34
CA ASP A 237 -8.57 2.51 27.52
C ASP A 237 -8.54 3.23 26.15
N PHE A 238 -7.66 2.78 25.23
CA PHE A 238 -7.67 3.26 23.86
C PHE A 238 -8.98 2.96 23.15
N ILE A 239 -9.52 1.74 23.28
CA ILE A 239 -10.75 1.31 22.62
C ILE A 239 -11.93 2.16 23.14
N GLN A 240 -12.04 2.35 24.47
CA GLN A 240 -13.08 3.17 25.08
C GLN A 240 -13.01 4.63 24.62
N LYS A 241 -11.83 5.24 24.65
CA LYS A 241 -11.64 6.62 24.18
C LYS A 241 -12.02 6.79 22.72
N PHE A 242 -11.73 5.76 21.89
CA PHE A 242 -12.07 5.80 20.47
C PHE A 242 -13.58 5.71 20.27
N ALA A 243 -14.29 4.86 21.05
CA ALA A 243 -15.73 4.76 21.05
C ALA A 243 -16.38 6.09 21.48
N ASP A 244 -15.88 6.72 22.54
CA ASP A 244 -16.36 8.02 23.01
C ASP A 244 -16.18 9.12 21.95
N ILE A 245 -15.08 9.13 21.21
CA ILE A 245 -14.85 10.04 20.09
C ILE A 245 -15.89 9.80 18.98
N CYS A 246 -16.15 8.54 18.63
CA CYS A 246 -17.14 8.18 17.61
C CYS A 246 -18.55 8.62 18.01
N ASP A 247 -18.95 8.40 19.27
CA ASP A 247 -20.24 8.84 19.80
C ASP A 247 -20.37 10.36 19.78
N ARG A 248 -19.33 11.10 20.19
CA ARG A 248 -19.34 12.56 20.12
C ARG A 248 -19.46 13.09 18.70
N ILE A 249 -18.75 12.48 17.74
CA ILE A 249 -18.87 12.87 16.33
C ILE A 249 -20.30 12.62 15.83
N HIS A 250 -20.90 11.47 16.19
CA HIS A 250 -22.27 11.15 15.83
C HIS A 250 -23.24 12.20 16.38
N ASP A 251 -23.13 12.54 17.66
CA ASP A 251 -24.06 13.41 18.38
C ASP A 251 -23.89 14.89 18.01
N GLU A 252 -22.63 15.36 17.87
CA GLU A 252 -22.34 16.78 17.61
C GLU A 252 -22.52 17.18 16.14
N PHE A 253 -22.26 16.23 15.18
CA PHE A 253 -22.27 16.53 13.74
C PHE A 253 -23.42 15.86 12.99
N ASP A 254 -24.27 15.07 13.66
CA ASP A 254 -25.38 14.32 13.05
C ASP A 254 -24.94 13.47 11.84
N LYS A 255 -23.87 12.67 12.03
CA LYS A 255 -23.26 11.84 10.97
C LYS A 255 -23.28 10.38 11.33
N ASN A 256 -23.39 9.49 10.34
CA ASN A 256 -23.24 8.06 10.50
C ASN A 256 -21.75 7.67 10.55
N ILE A 257 -21.39 6.85 11.53
CA ILE A 257 -20.02 6.33 11.69
C ILE A 257 -19.89 5.01 10.92
N VAL A 258 -18.87 4.93 10.06
CA VAL A 258 -18.61 3.78 9.20
C VAL A 258 -17.17 3.29 9.38
N PHE A 259 -17.00 2.10 9.93
CA PHE A 259 -15.69 1.47 10.07
C PHE A 259 -15.26 0.83 8.75
N ILE A 260 -14.00 1.05 8.35
CA ILE A 260 -13.41 0.58 7.10
C ILE A 260 -12.30 -0.41 7.42
N VAL A 261 -12.52 -1.68 7.06
CA VAL A 261 -11.55 -2.77 7.28
C VAL A 261 -10.55 -2.80 6.14
N MET A 262 -9.30 -2.46 6.44
CA MET A 262 -8.19 -2.46 5.48
C MET A 262 -7.33 -3.74 5.56
N HIS A 263 -7.31 -4.41 6.70
CA HIS A 263 -6.56 -5.64 6.90
C HIS A 263 -7.40 -6.66 7.69
N ASN A 264 -7.98 -7.60 6.99
CA ASN A 264 -8.82 -8.64 7.59
C ASN A 264 -7.96 -9.83 8.08
N PRO A 265 -8.21 -10.42 9.28
CA PRO A 265 -9.29 -10.07 10.24
C PRO A 265 -8.93 -8.93 11.22
N ASN A 266 -7.67 -8.56 11.32
CA ASN A 266 -7.15 -7.73 12.42
C ASN A 266 -7.90 -6.39 12.61
N ASP A 267 -8.25 -5.70 11.52
CA ASP A 267 -8.97 -4.43 11.61
C ASP A 267 -10.46 -4.63 11.87
N LYS A 268 -11.01 -5.76 11.44
CA LYS A 268 -12.39 -6.13 11.75
C LYS A 268 -12.57 -6.32 13.26
N ASP A 269 -11.73 -7.14 13.87
CA ASP A 269 -11.83 -7.47 15.29
C ASP A 269 -11.78 -6.21 16.16
N ILE A 270 -10.82 -5.30 15.90
CA ILE A 270 -10.73 -4.05 16.68
C ILE A 270 -11.89 -3.10 16.39
N SER A 271 -12.39 -3.04 15.15
CA SER A 271 -13.55 -2.22 14.80
C SER A 271 -14.80 -2.70 15.54
N GLU A 272 -15.05 -4.00 15.57
CA GLU A 272 -16.17 -4.59 16.31
C GLU A 272 -16.04 -4.34 17.83
N CYS A 273 -14.82 -4.40 18.39
CA CYS A 273 -14.59 -4.03 19.80
C CYS A 273 -14.97 -2.57 20.07
N VAL A 274 -14.53 -1.64 19.24
CA VAL A 274 -14.89 -0.21 19.38
C VAL A 274 -16.40 -0.03 19.26
N MET A 275 -17.01 -0.62 18.22
CA MET A 275 -18.46 -0.55 17.99
C MET A 275 -19.27 -1.07 19.18
N SER A 276 -18.79 -2.13 19.85
CA SER A 276 -19.48 -2.71 21.01
C SER A 276 -19.48 -1.79 22.26
N MET A 277 -18.54 -0.84 22.33
CA MET A 277 -18.44 0.15 23.40
C MET A 277 -19.14 1.47 23.07
N MET A 278 -19.54 1.69 21.81
CA MET A 278 -20.29 2.87 21.40
C MET A 278 -21.74 2.81 21.90
N LYS A 279 -22.30 3.97 22.20
CA LYS A 279 -23.73 4.15 22.54
C LYS A 279 -24.58 4.25 21.29
N ASN A 280 -24.03 4.87 20.25
CA ASN A 280 -24.69 5.09 18.98
C ASN A 280 -24.43 3.93 18.01
N LYS A 281 -25.37 3.73 17.10
CA LYS A 281 -25.20 2.72 16.04
C LYS A 281 -24.09 3.15 15.07
N ALA A 282 -23.18 2.24 14.79
CA ALA A 282 -22.18 2.38 13.75
C ALA A 282 -22.31 1.27 12.69
N TYR A 283 -21.65 1.43 11.56
CA TYR A 283 -21.67 0.50 10.44
C TYR A 283 -20.24 0.04 10.13
N ILE A 284 -20.11 -1.07 9.42
CA ILE A 284 -18.79 -1.63 9.06
C ILE A 284 -18.74 -2.11 7.62
N LEU A 285 -17.66 -1.76 6.91
CA LEU A 285 -17.32 -2.26 5.60
C LEU A 285 -16.26 -3.37 5.77
N ASP A 286 -16.72 -4.60 6.02
CA ASP A 286 -15.88 -5.75 6.37
C ASP A 286 -15.89 -6.89 5.33
N LYS A 287 -16.68 -6.75 4.26
CA LYS A 287 -16.72 -7.73 3.16
C LYS A 287 -15.41 -7.70 2.38
N ASN A 288 -15.18 -8.73 1.59
CA ASN A 288 -13.98 -8.83 0.75
C ASN A 288 -14.05 -7.91 -0.48
N TYR A 289 -14.09 -6.60 -0.22
CA TYR A 289 -14.09 -5.58 -1.28
C TYR A 289 -12.72 -5.49 -1.96
N SER A 290 -12.72 -5.20 -3.26
CA SER A 290 -11.50 -4.84 -3.97
C SER A 290 -11.00 -3.46 -3.53
N PRO A 291 -9.69 -3.16 -3.68
CA PRO A 291 -9.16 -1.84 -3.35
C PRO A 291 -9.86 -0.69 -4.08
N LYS A 292 -10.29 -0.91 -5.33
CA LYS A 292 -11.03 0.08 -6.12
C LYS A 292 -12.42 0.35 -5.55
N GLU A 293 -13.10 -0.69 -5.04
CA GLU A 293 -14.39 -0.54 -4.38
C GLU A 293 -14.26 0.21 -3.05
N ILE A 294 -13.25 -0.15 -2.22
CA ILE A 294 -12.96 0.58 -0.98
C ILE A 294 -12.68 2.04 -1.27
N MET A 295 -11.84 2.34 -2.28
CA MET A 295 -11.54 3.71 -2.67
C MET A 295 -12.80 4.46 -3.13
N GLY A 296 -13.68 3.83 -3.91
CA GLY A 296 -14.94 4.43 -4.33
C GLY A 296 -15.86 4.74 -3.15
N MET A 297 -16.02 3.80 -2.20
CA MET A 297 -16.83 4.01 -1.00
C MET A 297 -16.25 5.11 -0.10
N ILE A 298 -14.93 5.19 0.04
CA ILE A 298 -14.26 6.29 0.75
C ILE A 298 -14.60 7.64 0.11
N GLY A 299 -14.70 7.70 -1.22
CA GLY A 299 -15.11 8.92 -1.95
C GLY A 299 -16.51 9.45 -1.61
N LYS A 300 -17.33 8.67 -0.92
CA LYS A 300 -18.67 9.06 -0.44
C LYS A 300 -18.70 9.49 1.03
N MET A 301 -17.55 9.53 1.69
CA MET A 301 -17.42 10.01 3.08
C MET A 301 -17.19 11.51 3.13
N ASP A 302 -17.71 12.17 4.15
CA ASP A 302 -17.48 13.61 4.41
C ASP A 302 -16.11 13.84 5.05
N LEU A 303 -15.62 12.87 5.82
CA LEU A 303 -14.35 12.93 6.53
C LEU A 303 -13.84 11.50 6.76
N ILE A 304 -12.53 11.34 6.74
CA ILE A 304 -11.85 10.11 7.15
C ILE A 304 -10.97 10.36 8.37
N LEU A 305 -11.18 9.55 9.42
CA LEU A 305 -10.26 9.44 10.57
C LEU A 305 -9.52 8.10 10.47
N SER A 306 -8.20 8.10 10.38
CA SER A 306 -7.51 6.86 10.11
C SER A 306 -6.16 6.68 10.82
N MET A 307 -5.95 5.44 11.27
CA MET A 307 -4.65 4.86 11.66
C MET A 307 -3.98 4.11 10.50
N ARG A 308 -4.63 3.92 9.36
CA ARG A 308 -4.12 3.20 8.19
C ARG A 308 -3.69 4.19 7.10
N LEU A 309 -2.42 4.10 6.71
CA LEU A 309 -1.84 4.98 5.69
C LEU A 309 -2.62 4.93 4.37
N HIS A 310 -2.95 3.73 3.88
CA HIS A 310 -3.64 3.63 2.59
C HIS A 310 -5.09 4.13 2.62
N THR A 311 -5.75 4.11 3.78
CA THR A 311 -7.06 4.78 3.92
C THR A 311 -6.92 6.29 3.73
N LEU A 312 -5.85 6.90 4.29
CA LEU A 312 -5.54 8.32 4.08
C LEU A 312 -5.20 8.61 2.61
N ILE A 313 -4.40 7.74 1.97
CA ILE A 313 -4.06 7.88 0.54
C ILE A 313 -5.31 7.80 -0.33
N PHE A 314 -6.20 6.84 -0.08
CA PHE A 314 -7.47 6.69 -0.81
C PHE A 314 -8.34 7.94 -0.64
N ALA A 315 -8.49 8.42 0.59
CA ALA A 315 -9.28 9.62 0.90
C ALA A 315 -8.70 10.86 0.20
N THR A 316 -7.39 11.07 0.29
CA THR A 316 -6.72 12.18 -0.39
C THR A 316 -6.94 12.14 -1.89
N LYS A 317 -6.81 10.95 -2.50
CA LYS A 317 -7.09 10.77 -3.93
C LYS A 317 -8.54 11.08 -4.29
N GLN A 318 -9.49 10.74 -3.43
CA GLN A 318 -10.90 11.05 -3.58
C GLN A 318 -11.28 12.47 -3.14
N ARG A 319 -10.30 13.27 -2.68
CA ARG A 319 -10.49 14.64 -2.19
C ARG A 319 -11.38 14.73 -0.95
N VAL A 320 -11.40 13.66 -0.16
CA VAL A 320 -12.09 13.62 1.13
C VAL A 320 -11.16 14.18 2.19
N PRO A 321 -11.63 15.09 3.07
CA PRO A 321 -10.88 15.58 4.22
C PRO A 321 -10.39 14.42 5.10
N ILE A 322 -9.20 14.58 5.71
CA ILE A 322 -8.59 13.54 6.51
C ILE A 322 -8.11 14.01 7.88
N VAL A 323 -8.20 13.14 8.86
CA VAL A 323 -7.50 13.22 10.14
C VAL A 323 -6.69 11.93 10.34
N GLY A 324 -5.38 12.04 10.38
CA GLY A 324 -4.48 10.91 10.59
C GLY A 324 -4.00 10.80 12.03
N PHE A 325 -4.08 9.59 12.62
CA PHE A 325 -3.52 9.32 13.94
C PHE A 325 -2.03 8.98 13.81
N ALA A 326 -1.19 9.87 14.28
CA ALA A 326 0.27 9.87 14.10
C ALA A 326 1.01 8.92 15.08
N TYR A 327 0.65 7.65 15.10
CA TYR A 327 1.30 6.63 15.92
C TYR A 327 2.50 5.94 15.22
N ASP A 328 2.59 6.07 13.91
CA ASP A 328 3.62 5.47 13.04
C ASP A 328 4.29 6.58 12.22
N PRO A 329 5.63 6.59 12.11
CA PRO A 329 6.37 7.59 11.34
C PRO A 329 5.85 7.80 9.91
N LYS A 330 5.36 6.75 9.25
CA LYS A 330 4.80 6.81 7.88
C LYS A 330 3.59 7.73 7.77
N ILE A 331 2.72 7.74 8.78
CA ILE A 331 1.55 8.62 8.80
C ILE A 331 2.02 10.06 8.96
N ASN A 332 2.97 10.31 9.88
CA ASN A 332 3.56 11.64 10.06
C ASN A 332 4.22 12.14 8.77
N SER A 333 5.01 11.29 8.11
CA SER A 333 5.67 11.62 6.85
C SER A 333 4.64 11.96 5.77
N TYR A 334 3.58 11.17 5.68
CA TYR A 334 2.51 11.39 4.72
C TYR A 334 1.75 12.71 4.99
N LEU A 335 1.33 12.96 6.24
CA LEU A 335 0.60 14.18 6.60
C LEU A 335 1.42 15.46 6.41
N LYS A 336 2.74 15.40 6.50
CA LYS A 336 3.63 16.54 6.19
C LYS A 336 3.71 16.88 4.70
N LEU A 337 3.32 15.97 3.82
CA LEU A 337 3.30 16.20 2.37
C LEU A 337 2.04 16.91 1.91
N LEU A 338 0.99 16.92 2.75
CA LEU A 338 -0.32 17.55 2.46
C LEU A 338 -0.41 18.96 3.00
#